data_be3c5bc95f2371c19977f39cf1110aa5
#
_entry.id   be3c5bc95f2371c19977f39cf1110aa5
#
_cell.length_a   1.000
_cell.length_b   1.000
_cell.length_c   1.000
_cell.angle_alpha   90.00
_cell.angle_beta   90.00
_cell.angle_gamma   90.00
#
_symmetry.space_group_name_H-M   'P 1'
#
loop_
_entity.id
_entity.type
_entity.pdbx_description
1 polymer ?
#
loop_
_entity_poly.entity_id
_entity_poly.type
_entity_poly.pdbx_seq_one_letter_code
_entity_poly.pdbx_strand_id
1 'polypeptide(L)'
;MAGTPVPLCALLWIIAAVQCKIPDVRVTCLFSEDCLLPCAFKPSGEELIRWSRQEVPVHGFQRGADLLERQDPHFQGRTALFPEQVTLGNASLLLRLCNTQDRGRYRCHVHTAQGDQDAFVIVKVEAPVRSLTLKMNRLSGYEEVSCSSRDVYPAPHVWWSTDPPAPPDALKPTTRKMPEKNGLYSVESKLRRPGGLSDYTYFCTVNSSYDTQSWRASLREREIVSEEGRELTIPCLAPSGLQNFTLTWTFTRADEPTLILAFHSQTQLTSNRWAGRARVDPDRARAGDGSLRIQGPQSAEHAGTYTCVFSGPRSRHVVHTCVNITAAAVGRSLMDGPSRLWIVAVVIAALVLLVAALALCGRVRGEHSAAGKPTEEATELEAVETAKDKAENGTPSERSHLTREHNEEHT
;
A
#
# COMPACT_ATOMS: atom_id res chain seq x y z
N MET A 1 54.99 73.15 31.95
CA MET A 1 54.26 71.95 32.36
C MET A 1 53.19 71.65 31.31
N ALA A 2 53.37 70.56 30.66
CA ALA A 2 52.70 70.23 29.39
C ALA A 2 51.26 69.75 29.68
N GLY A 3 50.27 70.39 29.05
CA GLY A 3 48.94 69.93 28.95
C GLY A 3 48.73 69.13 27.66
N THR A 4 48.48 67.88 27.80
CA THR A 4 48.18 66.98 26.68
C THR A 4 46.81 67.28 26.09
N PRO A 5 46.63 67.35 24.76
CA PRO A 5 45.32 67.47 24.14
C PRO A 5 44.66 66.08 24.08
N VAL A 6 43.45 66.03 24.59
CA VAL A 6 42.54 64.86 24.44
C VAL A 6 42.06 64.82 22.99
N PRO A 7 42.22 63.71 22.25
CA PRO A 7 41.66 63.62 20.91
C PRO A 7 40.15 63.42 21.04
N LEU A 8 39.37 64.31 20.45
CA LEU A 8 37.96 64.14 20.19
C LEU A 8 37.77 62.93 19.28
N CYS A 9 37.43 61.81 19.82
CA CYS A 9 36.84 60.70 19.07
C CYS A 9 35.47 61.12 18.57
N ALA A 10 35.41 61.57 17.34
CA ALA A 10 34.19 61.74 16.61
C ALA A 10 33.55 60.35 16.45
N LEU A 11 32.60 60.03 17.29
CA LEU A 11 31.69 58.94 17.13
C LEU A 11 30.79 59.23 15.90
N LEU A 12 31.26 58.82 14.72
CA LEU A 12 30.42 58.66 13.56
C LEU A 12 29.41 57.54 13.85
N TRP A 13 28.25 57.97 14.30
CA TRP A 13 27.06 57.12 14.30
C TRP A 13 26.68 56.85 12.86
N ILE A 14 27.21 55.77 12.31
CA ILE A 14 26.69 55.19 11.08
C ILE A 14 25.32 54.64 11.47
N ILE A 15 24.27 55.43 11.32
CA ILE A 15 22.89 54.97 11.32
C ILE A 15 22.78 54.09 10.07
N ALA A 16 23.13 52.82 10.18
CA ALA A 16 22.72 51.84 9.24
C ALA A 16 21.19 51.86 9.27
N ALA A 17 20.57 52.53 8.32
CA ALA A 17 19.17 52.42 8.04
C ALA A 17 18.93 50.95 7.69
N VAL A 18 18.66 50.13 8.71
CA VAL A 18 18.12 48.80 8.50
C VAL A 18 16.78 49.06 7.81
N GLN A 19 16.80 48.99 6.49
CA GLN A 19 15.55 48.90 5.74
C GLN A 19 14.88 47.60 6.21
N CYS A 20 13.91 47.76 7.12
CA CYS A 20 13.07 46.67 7.55
C CYS A 20 12.26 46.22 6.31
N LYS A 21 12.86 45.30 5.54
CA LYS A 21 12.18 44.71 4.39
C LYS A 21 11.00 43.95 4.92
N ILE A 22 9.80 44.43 4.63
CA ILE A 22 8.55 43.73 4.97
C ILE A 22 8.69 42.34 4.36
N PRO A 23 8.59 41.25 5.17
CA PRO A 23 8.75 39.89 4.66
C PRO A 23 7.64 39.59 3.65
N ASP A 24 8.00 38.92 2.54
CA ASP A 24 7.05 38.49 1.55
C ASP A 24 6.00 37.56 2.20
N VAL A 25 4.74 37.84 2.02
CA VAL A 25 3.64 36.99 2.48
C VAL A 25 3.58 35.77 1.56
N ARG A 26 3.44 34.56 2.14
CA ARG A 26 3.30 33.32 1.37
C ARG A 26 1.86 32.84 1.41
N VAL A 27 1.29 32.62 0.22
CA VAL A 27 -0.09 32.12 0.06
C VAL A 27 -0.05 30.85 -0.78
N THR A 28 -0.75 29.82 -0.32
CA THR A 28 -0.97 28.60 -1.10
C THR A 28 -2.39 28.60 -1.64
N CYS A 29 -2.52 28.72 -2.95
CA CYS A 29 -3.78 28.68 -3.68
C CYS A 29 -4.08 27.25 -4.12
N LEU A 30 -5.30 26.79 -3.94
CA LEU A 30 -5.70 25.47 -4.41
C LEU A 30 -6.09 25.55 -5.90
N PHE A 31 -5.67 24.55 -6.65
CA PHE A 31 -5.99 24.45 -8.08
C PHE A 31 -7.51 24.45 -8.31
N SER A 32 -7.94 25.24 -9.28
CA SER A 32 -9.35 25.47 -9.64
C SER A 32 -10.19 26.17 -8.56
N GLU A 33 -9.60 26.67 -7.48
CA GLU A 33 -10.29 27.42 -6.43
C GLU A 33 -9.92 28.90 -6.50
N ASP A 34 -10.72 29.73 -5.86
CA ASP A 34 -10.47 31.16 -5.71
C ASP A 34 -9.43 31.38 -4.59
N CYS A 35 -8.56 32.36 -4.81
CA CYS A 35 -7.45 32.65 -3.90
C CYS A 35 -7.38 34.14 -3.58
N LEU A 36 -7.25 34.49 -2.31
CA LEU A 36 -7.10 35.88 -1.87
C LEU A 36 -5.62 36.19 -1.61
N LEU A 37 -5.08 37.19 -2.34
CA LEU A 37 -3.72 37.68 -2.17
C LEU A 37 -3.78 38.94 -1.31
N PRO A 38 -3.23 38.94 -0.07
CA PRO A 38 -3.41 40.03 0.87
C PRO A 38 -2.54 41.24 0.49
N CYS A 39 -3.12 42.43 0.60
CA CYS A 39 -2.41 43.70 0.51
C CYS A 39 -3.11 44.75 1.38
N ALA A 40 -2.45 45.15 2.46
CA ALA A 40 -2.92 46.21 3.35
C ALA A 40 -2.08 47.48 3.13
N PHE A 41 -2.72 48.63 3.17
CA PHE A 41 -2.07 49.91 3.00
C PHE A 41 -2.75 50.98 3.89
N LYS A 42 -2.15 52.19 3.97
CA LYS A 42 -2.75 53.33 4.67
C LYS A 42 -3.57 54.14 3.68
N PRO A 43 -4.91 54.22 3.82
CA PRO A 43 -5.76 54.95 2.86
C PRO A 43 -5.60 56.46 2.97
N SER A 44 -5.73 57.18 1.86
CA SER A 44 -5.64 58.62 1.79
C SER A 44 -6.71 59.28 0.91
N GLY A 45 -7.58 58.51 0.29
CA GLY A 45 -8.74 58.95 -0.51
C GLY A 45 -8.52 59.03 -2.02
N GLU A 46 -7.29 59.03 -2.51
CA GLU A 46 -6.98 58.99 -3.95
C GLU A 46 -5.92 57.96 -4.22
N GLU A 47 -6.30 56.69 -4.12
CA GLU A 47 -5.40 55.56 -4.30
C GLU A 47 -5.35 55.10 -5.76
N LEU A 48 -4.12 54.82 -6.26
CA LEU A 48 -3.90 54.09 -7.48
C LEU A 48 -3.21 52.78 -7.12
N ILE A 49 -3.96 51.67 -7.27
CA ILE A 49 -3.51 50.33 -6.95
C ILE A 49 -3.12 49.60 -8.23
N ARG A 50 -1.95 48.98 -8.23
CA ARG A 50 -1.44 48.17 -9.33
C ARG A 50 -0.91 46.84 -8.81
N TRP A 51 -1.53 45.78 -9.26
CA TRP A 51 -1.02 44.43 -9.07
C TRP A 51 -0.24 43.99 -10.28
N SER A 52 0.97 43.47 -10.08
CA SER A 52 1.82 42.88 -11.12
C SER A 52 2.44 41.56 -10.67
N ARG A 53 2.76 40.71 -11.62
CA ARG A 53 3.55 39.49 -11.41
C ARG A 53 4.78 39.53 -12.31
N GLN A 54 5.99 39.67 -11.74
CA GLN A 54 7.23 39.81 -12.54
C GLN A 54 7.09 40.86 -13.67
N GLU A 55 6.59 42.05 -13.32
CA GLU A 55 6.29 43.17 -14.22
C GLU A 55 5.11 42.97 -15.20
N VAL A 56 4.53 41.79 -15.24
CA VAL A 56 3.30 41.53 -16.02
C VAL A 56 2.11 42.15 -15.30
N PRO A 57 1.29 43.01 -15.94
CA PRO A 57 0.10 43.62 -15.32
C PRO A 57 -0.96 42.59 -14.99
N VAL A 58 -1.36 42.52 -13.71
CA VAL A 58 -2.37 41.60 -13.21
C VAL A 58 -3.72 42.29 -13.03
N HIS A 59 -3.74 43.45 -12.37
CA HIS A 59 -4.97 44.23 -12.12
C HIS A 59 -4.61 45.67 -11.78
N GLY A 60 -5.41 46.60 -12.20
CA GLY A 60 -5.33 48.02 -11.84
C GLY A 60 -6.65 48.49 -11.24
N PHE A 61 -6.57 49.47 -10.32
CA PHE A 61 -7.74 50.07 -9.71
C PHE A 61 -7.47 51.51 -9.34
N GLN A 62 -8.39 52.44 -9.70
CA GLN A 62 -8.33 53.84 -9.35
C GLN A 62 -9.72 54.47 -9.30
N ARG A 63 -9.93 55.39 -8.38
CA ARG A 63 -11.18 56.18 -8.25
C ARG A 63 -12.45 55.30 -8.20
N GLY A 64 -12.36 54.16 -7.49
CA GLY A 64 -13.51 53.26 -7.33
C GLY A 64 -13.79 52.33 -8.54
N ALA A 65 -12.95 52.36 -9.57
CA ALA A 65 -13.11 51.54 -10.76
C ALA A 65 -11.88 50.75 -11.14
N ASP A 66 -12.08 49.58 -11.76
CA ASP A 66 -11.01 48.73 -12.31
C ASP A 66 -10.39 49.36 -13.55
N LEU A 67 -9.05 49.29 -13.67
CA LEU A 67 -8.25 49.72 -14.82
C LEU A 67 -7.71 48.49 -15.52
N LEU A 68 -8.44 47.94 -16.48
CA LEU A 68 -8.12 46.64 -17.10
C LEU A 68 -7.54 46.74 -18.51
N GLU A 69 -7.36 47.97 -19.05
CA GLU A 69 -6.89 48.21 -20.44
C GLU A 69 -5.51 47.55 -20.71
N ARG A 70 -4.66 47.45 -19.70
CA ARG A 70 -3.33 46.87 -19.80
C ARG A 70 -3.20 45.51 -19.13
N GLN A 71 -4.32 44.92 -18.72
CA GLN A 71 -4.33 43.62 -18.07
C GLN A 71 -3.83 42.52 -19.02
N ASP A 72 -2.93 41.69 -18.55
CA ASP A 72 -2.45 40.53 -19.32
C ASP A 72 -3.60 39.56 -19.60
N PRO A 73 -3.67 38.99 -20.81
CA PRO A 73 -4.74 38.05 -21.21
C PRO A 73 -4.91 36.87 -20.26
N HIS A 74 -3.84 36.42 -19.62
CA HIS A 74 -3.88 35.33 -18.65
C HIS A 74 -4.78 35.65 -17.44
N PHE A 75 -4.90 36.91 -17.05
CA PHE A 75 -5.65 37.35 -15.88
C PHE A 75 -7.05 37.90 -16.20
N GLN A 76 -7.40 38.04 -17.49
CA GLN A 76 -8.68 38.60 -17.90
C GLN A 76 -9.86 37.80 -17.33
N GLY A 77 -10.81 38.51 -16.72
CA GLY A 77 -12.01 37.92 -16.10
C GLY A 77 -11.75 37.12 -14.81
N ARG A 78 -10.49 37.02 -14.37
CA ARG A 78 -10.11 36.18 -13.22
C ARG A 78 -9.68 36.98 -11.99
N THR A 79 -9.62 38.29 -12.05
CA THR A 79 -9.17 39.14 -10.94
C THR A 79 -10.22 40.14 -10.53
N ALA A 80 -10.27 40.45 -9.24
CA ALA A 80 -11.15 41.48 -8.70
C ALA A 80 -10.56 42.10 -7.43
N LEU A 81 -10.82 43.40 -7.22
CA LEU A 81 -10.65 44.07 -5.94
C LEU A 81 -12.06 44.34 -5.34
N PHE A 82 -12.08 44.73 -4.07
CA PHE A 82 -13.30 45.02 -3.34
C PHE A 82 -13.33 46.53 -3.03
N PRO A 83 -14.08 47.36 -3.82
CA PRO A 83 -14.06 48.82 -3.69
C PRO A 83 -14.31 49.31 -2.27
N GLU A 84 -15.27 48.70 -1.55
CA GLU A 84 -15.55 49.03 -0.17
C GLU A 84 -14.39 48.73 0.79
N GLN A 85 -13.63 47.69 0.53
CA GLN A 85 -12.46 47.31 1.32
C GLN A 85 -11.26 48.22 1.02
N VAL A 86 -11.14 48.70 -0.23
CA VAL A 86 -10.08 49.64 -0.64
C VAL A 86 -10.15 50.93 0.18
N THR A 87 -11.35 51.48 0.40
CA THR A 87 -11.51 52.67 1.25
C THR A 87 -11.07 52.48 2.70
N LEU A 88 -11.02 51.22 3.15
CA LEU A 88 -10.56 50.81 4.51
C LEU A 88 -9.09 50.45 4.51
N GLY A 89 -8.33 50.60 3.40
CA GLY A 89 -6.92 50.27 3.33
C GLY A 89 -6.61 48.82 2.99
N ASN A 90 -7.59 48.10 2.43
CA ASN A 90 -7.41 46.72 2.01
C ASN A 90 -7.53 46.59 0.48
N ALA A 91 -6.36 46.42 -0.19
CA ALA A 91 -6.23 46.20 -1.63
C ALA A 91 -6.01 44.74 -1.99
N SER A 92 -6.47 43.80 -1.16
CA SER A 92 -6.30 42.37 -1.43
C SER A 92 -6.97 42.00 -2.76
N LEU A 93 -6.24 41.19 -3.57
CA LEU A 93 -6.66 40.73 -4.89
C LEU A 93 -7.31 39.37 -4.79
N LEU A 94 -8.53 39.26 -5.27
CA LEU A 94 -9.17 37.97 -5.52
C LEU A 94 -8.66 37.44 -6.87
N LEU A 95 -8.02 36.27 -6.86
CA LEU A 95 -7.61 35.53 -8.05
C LEU A 95 -8.49 34.28 -8.17
N ARG A 96 -9.35 34.27 -9.21
CA ARG A 96 -10.32 33.19 -9.43
C ARG A 96 -9.73 32.04 -10.21
N LEU A 97 -10.23 30.81 -9.94
CA LEU A 97 -9.89 29.61 -10.69
C LEU A 97 -8.37 29.42 -10.85
N CYS A 98 -7.66 29.43 -9.73
CA CYS A 98 -6.21 29.30 -9.72
C CYS A 98 -5.73 28.11 -10.54
N ASN A 99 -4.70 28.34 -11.36
CA ASN A 99 -4.06 27.31 -12.16
C ASN A 99 -2.53 27.27 -11.93
N THR A 100 -1.86 26.26 -12.47
CA THR A 100 -0.42 26.03 -12.24
C THR A 100 0.48 27.16 -12.74
N GLN A 101 0.00 28.01 -13.68
CA GLN A 101 0.72 29.15 -14.24
C GLN A 101 0.64 30.38 -13.33
N ASP A 102 -0.29 30.42 -12.35
CA ASP A 102 -0.45 31.55 -11.43
C ASP A 102 0.62 31.61 -10.34
N ARG A 103 1.45 30.58 -10.21
CA ARG A 103 2.56 30.59 -9.24
C ARG A 103 3.54 31.72 -9.54
N GLY A 104 4.07 32.36 -8.49
CA GLY A 104 5.07 33.40 -8.66
C GLY A 104 5.04 34.44 -7.56
N ARG A 105 5.86 35.48 -7.72
CA ARG A 105 5.90 36.63 -6.81
C ARG A 105 5.05 37.74 -7.38
N TYR A 106 4.04 38.14 -6.64
CA TYR A 106 3.14 39.24 -6.95
C TYR A 106 3.57 40.48 -6.18
N ARG A 107 3.44 41.64 -6.79
CA ARG A 107 3.64 42.96 -6.18
C ARG A 107 2.31 43.70 -6.17
N CYS A 108 1.89 44.13 -5.01
CA CYS A 108 0.86 45.12 -4.82
C CYS A 108 1.53 46.48 -4.64
N HIS A 109 1.41 47.35 -5.59
CA HIS A 109 1.92 48.71 -5.53
C HIS A 109 0.74 49.68 -5.34
N VAL A 110 0.78 50.46 -4.26
CA VAL A 110 -0.25 51.44 -3.95
C VAL A 110 0.38 52.80 -3.90
N HIS A 111 -0.02 53.68 -4.83
CA HIS A 111 0.36 55.08 -4.85
C HIS A 111 -0.71 55.89 -4.15
N THR A 112 -0.30 56.68 -3.16
CA THR A 112 -1.20 57.55 -2.34
C THR A 112 -0.61 58.97 -2.25
N ALA A 113 -1.42 59.92 -1.79
CA ALA A 113 -0.92 61.29 -1.53
C ALA A 113 0.21 61.34 -0.47
N GLN A 114 0.34 60.30 0.34
CA GLN A 114 1.39 60.20 1.37
C GLN A 114 2.64 59.45 0.90
N GLY A 115 2.68 58.98 -0.36
CA GLY A 115 3.75 58.21 -0.95
C GLY A 115 3.38 56.83 -1.41
N ASP A 116 4.35 56.08 -1.87
CA ASP A 116 4.21 54.75 -2.44
C ASP A 116 4.39 53.68 -1.36
N GLN A 117 3.57 52.63 -1.44
CA GLN A 117 3.63 51.45 -0.57
C GLN A 117 3.67 50.19 -1.43
N ASP A 118 4.58 49.29 -1.10
CA ASP A 118 4.72 47.99 -1.78
C ASP A 118 4.48 46.83 -0.82
N ALA A 119 3.70 45.89 -1.22
CA ALA A 119 3.57 44.58 -0.57
C ALA A 119 3.85 43.46 -1.56
N PHE A 120 4.44 42.39 -1.09
CA PHE A 120 4.79 41.27 -1.95
C PHE A 120 4.19 39.98 -1.44
N VAL A 121 3.60 39.22 -2.37
CA VAL A 121 2.95 37.94 -2.09
C VAL A 121 3.59 36.86 -2.97
N ILE A 122 4.11 35.82 -2.33
CA ILE A 122 4.61 34.62 -3.03
C ILE A 122 3.46 33.62 -3.10
N VAL A 123 2.94 33.46 -4.31
CA VAL A 123 1.85 32.50 -4.60
C VAL A 123 2.46 31.15 -4.93
N LYS A 124 2.07 30.15 -4.15
CA LYS A 124 2.23 28.73 -4.44
C LYS A 124 0.88 28.19 -4.91
N VAL A 125 0.90 27.31 -5.90
CA VAL A 125 -0.32 26.59 -6.32
C VAL A 125 -0.20 25.14 -5.92
N GLU A 126 -1.25 24.56 -5.37
CA GLU A 126 -1.30 23.17 -4.96
C GLU A 126 -2.58 22.50 -5.46
N ALA A 127 -2.43 21.36 -6.12
CA ALA A 127 -3.48 20.38 -6.30
C ALA A 127 -3.16 19.21 -5.37
N PRO A 128 -3.85 19.07 -4.25
CA PRO A 128 -3.52 18.06 -3.25
C PRO A 128 -3.84 16.65 -3.74
N VAL A 129 -3.12 15.67 -3.19
CA VAL A 129 -3.43 14.25 -3.41
C VAL A 129 -4.83 13.97 -2.88
N ARG A 130 -5.76 13.58 -3.77
CA ARG A 130 -7.14 13.25 -3.41
C ARG A 130 -7.38 11.76 -3.25
N SER A 131 -6.58 10.95 -3.95
CA SER A 131 -6.68 9.50 -3.90
C SER A 131 -5.32 8.87 -4.15
N LEU A 132 -5.08 7.73 -3.52
CA LEU A 132 -3.90 6.91 -3.72
C LEU A 132 -4.34 5.48 -3.97
N THR A 133 -3.97 4.94 -5.12
CA THR A 133 -4.32 3.58 -5.52
C THR A 133 -3.10 2.69 -5.45
N LEU A 134 -3.22 1.59 -4.72
CA LEU A 134 -2.19 0.57 -4.60
C LEU A 134 -2.74 -0.75 -5.16
N LYS A 135 -2.02 -1.37 -6.09
CA LYS A 135 -2.43 -2.61 -6.77
C LYS A 135 -1.27 -3.58 -6.87
N MET A 136 -1.59 -4.87 -6.77
CA MET A 136 -0.68 -5.94 -7.12
C MET A 136 -0.92 -6.34 -8.58
N ASN A 137 0.14 -6.31 -9.39
CA ASN A 137 0.12 -6.75 -10.77
C ASN A 137 0.92 -8.05 -10.88
N ARG A 138 0.27 -9.09 -11.38
CA ARG A 138 0.93 -10.37 -11.66
C ARG A 138 1.26 -10.43 -13.14
N LEU A 139 2.54 -10.38 -13.44
CA LEU A 139 3.09 -10.42 -14.80
C LEU A 139 3.76 -11.76 -15.03
N SER A 140 3.97 -12.15 -16.30
CA SER A 140 4.67 -13.39 -16.60
C SER A 140 6.10 -13.35 -16.05
N GLY A 141 6.33 -14.12 -14.96
CA GLY A 141 7.63 -14.30 -14.34
C GLY A 141 7.98 -13.37 -13.16
N TYR A 142 7.15 -12.37 -12.83
CA TYR A 142 7.34 -11.55 -11.63
C TYR A 142 6.06 -10.86 -11.17
N GLU A 143 6.06 -10.44 -9.92
CA GLU A 143 4.99 -9.63 -9.32
C GLU A 143 5.48 -8.22 -9.05
N GLU A 144 4.58 -7.26 -9.20
CA GLU A 144 4.87 -5.84 -9.07
C GLU A 144 3.75 -5.16 -8.27
N VAL A 145 4.13 -4.36 -7.28
CA VAL A 145 3.20 -3.47 -6.58
C VAL A 145 3.26 -2.10 -7.25
N SER A 146 2.15 -1.61 -7.74
CA SER A 146 2.03 -0.28 -8.33
C SER A 146 1.27 0.67 -7.41
N CYS A 147 1.81 1.86 -7.23
CA CYS A 147 1.22 2.96 -6.46
C CYS A 147 1.01 4.15 -7.39
N SER A 148 -0.22 4.65 -7.49
CA SER A 148 -0.54 5.72 -8.42
C SER A 148 -1.49 6.76 -7.82
N SER A 149 -1.27 8.02 -8.22
CA SER A 149 -2.13 9.16 -7.96
C SER A 149 -2.21 10.05 -9.19
N ARG A 150 -3.32 10.76 -9.36
CA ARG A 150 -3.57 11.66 -10.51
C ARG A 150 -3.95 13.04 -10.03
N ASP A 151 -3.87 14.01 -10.96
CA ASP A 151 -4.30 15.39 -10.76
C ASP A 151 -3.61 16.08 -9.58
N VAL A 152 -2.31 15.85 -9.41
CA VAL A 152 -1.51 16.37 -8.31
C VAL A 152 -0.54 17.46 -8.80
N TYR A 153 -0.38 18.54 -8.04
CA TYR A 153 0.59 19.59 -8.34
C TYR A 153 1.11 20.25 -7.05
N PRO A 154 2.41 20.55 -6.94
CA PRO A 154 3.50 20.07 -7.79
C PRO A 154 3.66 18.56 -7.77
N ALA A 155 4.49 18.01 -8.68
CA ALA A 155 4.73 16.57 -8.74
C ALA A 155 5.23 16.02 -7.40
N PRO A 156 4.52 15.11 -6.73
CA PRO A 156 4.80 14.72 -5.36
C PRO A 156 6.01 13.80 -5.25
N HIS A 157 6.45 13.56 -4.02
CA HIS A 157 7.44 12.56 -3.67
C HIS A 157 6.77 11.26 -3.24
N VAL A 158 7.29 10.13 -3.72
CA VAL A 158 6.76 8.79 -3.40
C VAL A 158 7.81 8.02 -2.62
N TRP A 159 7.39 7.43 -1.50
CA TRP A 159 8.23 6.62 -0.61
C TRP A 159 7.61 5.25 -0.41
N TRP A 160 8.48 4.23 -0.35
CA TRP A 160 8.08 2.87 -0.09
C TRP A 160 8.66 2.39 1.24
N SER A 161 7.86 1.63 1.96
CA SER A 161 8.29 0.89 3.15
C SER A 161 7.50 -0.41 3.26
N THR A 162 7.94 -1.31 4.12
CA THR A 162 7.28 -2.59 4.36
C THR A 162 7.17 -2.89 5.86
N ASP A 163 6.26 -3.78 6.19
CA ASP A 163 6.13 -4.37 7.53
C ASP A 163 5.99 -5.89 7.37
N PRO A 164 6.95 -6.68 7.93
CA PRO A 164 8.16 -6.24 8.62
C PRO A 164 9.10 -5.42 7.72
N PRO A 165 10.03 -4.63 8.31
CA PRO A 165 10.97 -3.83 7.53
C PRO A 165 11.83 -4.69 6.60
N ALA A 166 11.83 -4.39 5.31
CA ALA A 166 12.71 -5.06 4.35
C ALA A 166 14.13 -4.49 4.41
N PRO A 167 15.16 -5.25 4.02
CA PRO A 167 16.50 -4.71 3.86
C PRO A 167 16.53 -3.50 2.94
N PRO A 168 17.36 -2.47 3.22
CA PRO A 168 17.37 -1.21 2.46
C PRO A 168 17.54 -1.41 0.94
N ASP A 169 18.34 -2.38 0.52
CA ASP A 169 18.63 -2.66 -0.88
C ASP A 169 17.55 -3.51 -1.58
N ALA A 170 16.57 -4.02 -0.84
CA ALA A 170 15.51 -4.87 -1.40
C ALA A 170 14.42 -4.05 -2.11
N LEU A 171 14.25 -2.78 -1.72
CA LEU A 171 13.22 -1.89 -2.26
C LEU A 171 13.84 -0.98 -3.33
N LYS A 172 13.65 -1.31 -4.61
CA LYS A 172 14.12 -0.52 -5.76
C LYS A 172 12.92 -0.06 -6.60
N PRO A 173 12.18 0.97 -6.16
CA PRO A 173 11.03 1.45 -6.90
C PRO A 173 11.45 2.26 -8.13
N THR A 174 10.65 2.16 -9.19
CA THR A 174 10.74 3.02 -10.36
C THR A 174 9.56 3.97 -10.35
N THR A 175 9.82 5.29 -10.25
CA THR A 175 8.77 6.31 -10.19
C THR A 175 8.77 7.13 -11.48
N ARG A 176 7.60 7.22 -12.11
CA ARG A 176 7.34 8.07 -13.27
C ARG A 176 6.38 9.19 -12.88
N LYS A 177 6.73 10.41 -13.30
CA LYS A 177 5.92 11.62 -13.13
C LYS A 177 5.55 12.10 -14.52
N MET A 178 4.29 12.01 -14.88
CA MET A 178 3.78 12.31 -16.21
C MET A 178 3.01 13.64 -16.15
N PRO A 179 3.45 14.70 -16.86
CA PRO A 179 2.70 15.93 -16.94
C PRO A 179 1.45 15.70 -17.80
N GLU A 180 0.34 16.29 -17.36
CA GLU A 180 -0.94 16.26 -18.07
C GLU A 180 -1.19 17.60 -18.77
N LYS A 181 -2.16 17.62 -19.70
CA LYS A 181 -2.49 18.81 -20.50
C LYS A 181 -2.95 20.01 -19.67
N ASN A 182 -3.55 19.75 -18.50
CA ASN A 182 -3.99 20.78 -17.55
C ASN A 182 -2.87 21.32 -16.65
N GLY A 183 -1.61 20.88 -16.85
CA GLY A 183 -0.44 21.27 -16.04
C GLY A 183 -0.32 20.54 -14.72
N LEU A 184 -1.20 19.58 -14.43
CA LEU A 184 -1.10 18.68 -13.28
C LEU A 184 -0.22 17.49 -13.60
N TYR A 185 0.01 16.63 -12.61
CA TYR A 185 0.80 15.41 -12.76
C TYR A 185 0.01 14.16 -12.41
N SER A 186 0.17 13.14 -13.22
CA SER A 186 -0.06 11.76 -12.84
C SER A 186 1.25 11.14 -12.39
N VAL A 187 1.24 10.48 -11.24
CA VAL A 187 2.42 9.82 -10.67
C VAL A 187 2.13 8.34 -10.53
N GLU A 188 3.06 7.53 -11.04
CA GLU A 188 3.04 6.08 -10.89
C GLU A 188 4.41 5.63 -10.38
N SER A 189 4.40 4.89 -9.28
CA SER A 189 5.59 4.26 -8.71
C SER A 189 5.39 2.76 -8.65
N LYS A 190 6.34 2.01 -9.19
CA LYS A 190 6.31 0.55 -9.30
C LYS A 190 7.44 -0.04 -8.50
N LEU A 191 7.10 -1.02 -7.69
CA LEU A 191 8.03 -1.79 -6.90
C LEU A 191 7.91 -3.26 -7.30
N ARG A 192 8.97 -3.81 -7.89
CA ARG A 192 9.04 -5.25 -8.14
C ARG A 192 9.11 -5.99 -6.81
N ARG A 193 8.25 -6.98 -6.61
CA ARG A 193 8.22 -7.78 -5.39
C ARG A 193 9.49 -8.63 -5.32
N PRO A 194 10.33 -8.47 -4.30
CA PRO A 194 11.49 -9.34 -4.11
C PRO A 194 11.02 -10.76 -3.78
N GLY A 195 11.72 -11.76 -4.29
CA GLY A 195 11.48 -13.16 -3.91
C GLY A 195 11.65 -13.35 -2.38
N GLY A 196 10.77 -14.13 -1.76
CA GLY A 196 10.82 -14.40 -0.32
C GLY A 196 10.09 -13.39 0.58
N LEU A 197 9.49 -12.32 0.05
CA LEU A 197 8.71 -11.36 0.81
C LEU A 197 7.19 -11.59 0.66
N SER A 198 6.73 -12.83 0.85
CA SER A 198 5.30 -13.20 0.68
C SER A 198 4.39 -12.62 1.75
N ASP A 199 4.87 -12.47 2.99
CA ASP A 199 4.05 -12.03 4.14
C ASP A 199 4.21 -10.56 4.53
N TYR A 200 4.73 -9.74 3.62
CA TYR A 200 4.97 -8.33 3.87
C TYR A 200 3.72 -7.48 3.55
N THR A 201 3.51 -6.47 4.38
CA THR A 201 2.62 -5.35 4.05
C THR A 201 3.45 -4.29 3.34
N TYR A 202 3.06 -3.92 2.14
CA TYR A 202 3.70 -2.85 1.36
C TYR A 202 3.01 -1.53 1.66
N PHE A 203 3.78 -0.50 1.97
CA PHE A 203 3.30 0.85 2.18
C PHE A 203 3.85 1.77 1.11
N CYS A 204 2.96 2.53 0.50
CA CYS A 204 3.28 3.63 -0.37
C CYS A 204 2.85 4.93 0.32
N THR A 205 3.78 5.84 0.51
CA THR A 205 3.53 7.17 1.07
C THR A 205 3.81 8.22 0.00
N VAL A 206 2.86 9.12 -0.19
CA VAL A 206 2.96 10.22 -1.15
C VAL A 206 2.88 11.53 -0.40
N ASN A 207 3.98 12.29 -0.44
CA ASN A 207 4.06 13.61 0.18
C ASN A 207 3.89 14.69 -0.88
N SER A 208 3.07 15.69 -0.57
CA SER A 208 3.01 16.93 -1.35
C SER A 208 4.40 17.58 -1.37
N SER A 209 4.75 18.24 -2.47
CA SER A 209 6.05 18.94 -2.60
C SER A 209 6.22 20.12 -1.64
N TYR A 210 5.14 20.56 -1.01
CA TYR A 210 5.16 21.60 0.03
C TYR A 210 5.08 21.04 1.44
N ASP A 211 5.13 19.70 1.59
CA ASP A 211 5.00 18.96 2.86
C ASP A 211 3.71 19.28 3.66
N THR A 212 2.71 19.82 2.97
CA THR A 212 1.42 20.20 3.58
C THR A 212 0.56 19.00 3.86
N GLN A 213 0.75 17.92 3.09
CA GLN A 213 -0.07 16.73 3.17
C GLN A 213 0.75 15.47 2.87
N SER A 214 0.42 14.43 3.61
CA SER A 214 0.94 13.08 3.41
C SER A 214 -0.23 12.10 3.25
N TRP A 215 -0.21 11.31 2.18
CA TRP A 215 -1.12 10.21 1.94
C TRP A 215 -0.40 8.88 2.08
N ARG A 216 -1.02 7.92 2.73
CA ARG A 216 -0.44 6.58 2.91
C ARG A 216 -1.42 5.51 2.45
N ALA A 217 -0.99 4.67 1.51
CA ALA A 217 -1.71 3.45 1.14
C ALA A 217 -0.88 2.24 1.53
N SER A 218 -1.56 1.14 1.88
CA SER A 218 -0.90 -0.13 2.14
C SER A 218 -1.66 -1.29 1.54
N LEU A 219 -0.91 -2.31 1.16
CA LEU A 219 -1.43 -3.54 0.56
C LEU A 219 -0.77 -4.75 1.20
N ARG A 220 -1.58 -5.70 1.62
CA ARG A 220 -1.14 -7.02 2.08
C ARG A 220 -1.93 -8.10 1.36
N GLU A 221 -1.25 -9.17 0.97
CA GLU A 221 -1.88 -10.39 0.46
C GLU A 221 -1.66 -11.54 1.43
N ARG A 222 -2.67 -12.38 1.56
CA ARG A 222 -2.66 -13.57 2.43
C ARG A 222 -3.37 -14.72 1.76
N GLU A 223 -3.03 -15.93 2.18
CA GLU A 223 -3.77 -17.14 1.88
C GLU A 223 -4.22 -17.79 3.19
N ILE A 224 -5.44 -18.30 3.19
CA ILE A 224 -6.03 -19.04 4.31
C ILE A 224 -6.62 -20.33 3.76
N VAL A 225 -6.28 -21.43 4.39
CA VAL A 225 -6.93 -22.72 4.15
C VAL A 225 -7.83 -23.02 5.35
N SER A 226 -9.08 -23.36 5.10
CA SER A 226 -10.07 -23.71 6.11
C SER A 226 -10.80 -24.99 5.71
N GLU A 227 -11.48 -25.61 6.66
CA GLU A 227 -12.35 -26.78 6.44
C GLU A 227 -13.81 -26.38 6.40
N GLU A 228 -14.61 -27.07 5.58
CA GLU A 228 -16.05 -26.85 5.53
C GLU A 228 -16.71 -27.03 6.90
N GLY A 229 -17.68 -26.17 7.19
CA GLY A 229 -18.49 -26.23 8.44
C GLY A 229 -17.78 -25.64 9.67
N ARG A 230 -16.46 -25.44 9.65
CA ARG A 230 -15.71 -24.83 10.76
C ARG A 230 -15.77 -23.31 10.66
N GLU A 231 -16.05 -22.60 11.77
CA GLU A 231 -16.06 -21.12 11.76
C GLU A 231 -14.76 -20.57 11.18
N LEU A 232 -14.89 -19.74 10.13
CA LEU A 232 -13.76 -19.10 9.45
C LEU A 232 -13.61 -17.67 9.92
N THR A 233 -12.43 -17.31 10.43
CA THR A 233 -12.07 -15.93 10.74
C THR A 233 -11.03 -15.43 9.76
N ILE A 234 -11.35 -14.36 9.04
CA ILE A 234 -10.45 -13.70 8.08
C ILE A 234 -9.91 -12.44 8.74
N PRO A 235 -8.62 -12.40 9.10
CA PRO A 235 -8.06 -11.28 9.86
C PRO A 235 -7.88 -10.03 8.98
N CYS A 236 -8.26 -8.88 9.54
CA CYS A 236 -7.97 -7.57 8.95
C CYS A 236 -7.74 -6.55 10.05
N LEU A 237 -6.50 -6.12 10.20
CA LEU A 237 -6.08 -5.16 11.23
C LEU A 237 -5.73 -3.83 10.59
N ALA A 238 -6.30 -2.75 11.08
CA ALA A 238 -5.97 -1.40 10.65
C ALA A 238 -4.54 -1.02 11.07
N PRO A 239 -3.85 -0.18 10.30
CA PRO A 239 -2.62 0.46 10.75
C PRO A 239 -2.87 1.30 12.01
N SER A 240 -1.87 1.37 12.90
CA SER A 240 -1.93 2.17 14.12
C SER A 240 -2.28 3.63 13.83
N GLY A 241 -3.14 4.22 14.67
CA GLY A 241 -3.50 5.65 14.61
C GLY A 241 -4.57 6.01 13.57
N LEU A 242 -5.23 5.05 12.96
CA LEU A 242 -6.32 5.33 12.02
C LEU A 242 -7.57 5.82 12.77
N GLN A 243 -8.00 7.05 12.46
CA GLN A 243 -9.23 7.66 12.99
C GLN A 243 -10.19 8.00 11.85
N ASN A 244 -11.49 8.05 12.16
CA ASN A 244 -12.51 8.47 11.18
C ASN A 244 -12.45 7.67 9.87
N PHE A 245 -12.58 6.36 9.97
CA PHE A 245 -12.46 5.46 8.84
C PHE A 245 -13.79 4.77 8.49
N THR A 246 -13.80 4.25 7.27
CA THR A 246 -14.77 3.28 6.78
C THR A 246 -14.06 1.96 6.58
N LEU A 247 -14.59 0.89 7.15
CA LEU A 247 -14.20 -0.49 6.89
C LEU A 247 -15.16 -1.09 5.86
N THR A 248 -14.61 -1.66 4.80
CA THR A 248 -15.41 -2.32 3.77
C THR A 248 -14.87 -3.72 3.51
N TRP A 249 -15.76 -4.70 3.47
CA TRP A 249 -15.47 -6.06 3.05
C TRP A 249 -16.16 -6.37 1.73
N THR A 250 -15.40 -6.90 0.78
CA THR A 250 -15.92 -7.42 -0.50
C THR A 250 -15.44 -8.85 -0.73
N PHE A 251 -16.23 -9.58 -1.49
CA PHE A 251 -15.93 -10.95 -1.92
C PHE A 251 -15.90 -11.04 -3.44
N THR A 252 -14.87 -11.68 -3.98
CA THR A 252 -14.71 -11.91 -5.41
C THR A 252 -14.46 -13.39 -5.66
N ARG A 253 -15.28 -13.99 -6.51
CA ARG A 253 -15.14 -15.38 -6.91
C ARG A 253 -14.68 -15.52 -8.36
N ALA A 254 -15.27 -14.78 -9.27
CA ALA A 254 -14.90 -14.73 -10.68
C ALA A 254 -14.33 -13.34 -11.00
N ASP A 255 -15.14 -12.44 -11.54
CA ASP A 255 -14.65 -11.16 -12.06
C ASP A 255 -15.14 -9.93 -11.28
N GLU A 256 -16.32 -9.98 -10.68
CA GLU A 256 -16.89 -8.81 -10.01
C GLU A 256 -16.89 -8.93 -8.48
N PRO A 257 -16.36 -7.90 -7.77
CA PRO A 257 -16.40 -7.87 -6.32
C PRO A 257 -17.81 -7.56 -5.83
N THR A 258 -18.34 -8.38 -4.92
CA THR A 258 -19.61 -8.16 -4.24
C THR A 258 -19.39 -7.60 -2.85
N LEU A 259 -20.15 -6.56 -2.47
CA LEU A 259 -20.07 -6.00 -1.13
C LEU A 259 -20.68 -6.96 -0.11
N ILE A 260 -19.91 -7.32 0.91
CA ILE A 260 -20.38 -8.10 2.06
C ILE A 260 -20.88 -7.17 3.16
N LEU A 261 -20.01 -6.26 3.60
CA LEU A 261 -20.24 -5.43 4.78
C LEU A 261 -19.51 -4.08 4.64
N ALA A 262 -20.15 -3.03 5.13
CA ALA A 262 -19.52 -1.73 5.35
C ALA A 262 -19.80 -1.23 6.77
N PHE A 263 -18.78 -0.74 7.46
CA PHE A 263 -18.85 -0.17 8.80
C PHE A 263 -18.23 1.22 8.81
N HIS A 264 -18.92 2.21 9.37
CA HIS A 264 -18.47 3.58 9.52
C HIS A 264 -18.11 3.88 10.97
N SER A 265 -16.87 4.18 11.25
CA SER A 265 -16.38 4.38 12.62
C SER A 265 -17.01 5.56 13.35
N GLN A 266 -17.37 6.64 12.65
CA GLN A 266 -18.00 7.82 13.26
C GLN A 266 -19.48 7.62 13.61
N THR A 267 -20.26 7.09 12.68
CA THR A 267 -21.71 6.92 12.83
C THR A 267 -22.09 5.59 13.43
N GLN A 268 -21.11 4.66 13.56
CA GLN A 268 -21.29 3.27 13.99
C GLN A 268 -22.31 2.50 13.14
N LEU A 269 -22.61 3.02 11.95
CA LEU A 269 -23.55 2.40 11.04
C LEU A 269 -22.90 1.20 10.37
N THR A 270 -23.56 0.05 10.45
CA THR A 270 -23.13 -1.16 9.77
C THR A 270 -24.16 -1.54 8.72
N SER A 271 -23.75 -1.64 7.47
CA SER A 271 -24.52 -2.25 6.39
C SER A 271 -23.94 -3.64 6.11
N ASN A 272 -24.75 -4.69 6.26
CA ASN A 272 -24.32 -6.07 6.07
C ASN A 272 -25.29 -6.80 5.12
N ARG A 273 -24.78 -7.16 3.92
CA ARG A 273 -25.53 -7.89 2.91
C ARG A 273 -25.51 -9.41 3.12
N TRP A 274 -24.57 -9.91 3.95
CA TRP A 274 -24.46 -11.32 4.35
C TRP A 274 -24.93 -11.51 5.80
N ALA A 275 -25.95 -10.75 6.21
CA ALA A 275 -26.51 -10.86 7.56
C ALA A 275 -26.88 -12.32 7.89
N GLY A 276 -26.49 -12.78 9.09
CA GLY A 276 -26.66 -14.16 9.54
C GLY A 276 -25.58 -15.14 9.08
N ARG A 277 -24.73 -14.78 8.10
CA ARG A 277 -23.64 -15.65 7.61
C ARG A 277 -22.26 -15.06 7.92
N ALA A 278 -22.11 -13.75 7.79
CA ALA A 278 -20.86 -13.05 8.04
C ALA A 278 -21.06 -11.91 9.04
N ARG A 279 -20.10 -11.70 9.92
CA ARG A 279 -20.14 -10.63 10.93
C ARG A 279 -18.76 -10.06 11.20
N VAL A 280 -18.75 -8.77 11.54
CA VAL A 280 -17.63 -8.05 12.14
C VAL A 280 -18.10 -7.57 13.51
N ASP A 281 -17.24 -7.64 14.51
CA ASP A 281 -17.51 -7.11 15.83
C ASP A 281 -17.33 -5.59 15.80
N PRO A 282 -18.37 -4.77 16.07
CA PRO A 282 -18.28 -3.32 15.96
C PRO A 282 -17.30 -2.68 16.95
N ASP A 283 -17.15 -3.23 18.16
CA ASP A 283 -16.25 -2.69 19.18
C ASP A 283 -14.79 -2.98 18.82
N ARG A 284 -14.52 -4.18 18.34
CA ARG A 284 -13.20 -4.54 17.82
C ARG A 284 -12.88 -3.77 16.55
N ALA A 285 -13.84 -3.58 15.64
CA ALA A 285 -13.66 -2.78 14.43
C ALA A 285 -13.27 -1.34 14.75
N ARG A 286 -13.93 -0.73 15.77
CA ARG A 286 -13.60 0.61 16.26
C ARG A 286 -12.17 0.68 16.79
N ALA A 287 -11.71 -0.37 17.46
CA ALA A 287 -10.33 -0.50 17.94
C ALA A 287 -9.31 -0.85 16.84
N GLY A 288 -9.76 -0.97 15.56
CA GLY A 288 -8.91 -1.28 14.41
C GLY A 288 -8.83 -2.75 14.04
N ASP A 289 -9.60 -3.63 14.69
CA ASP A 289 -9.70 -5.05 14.31
C ASP A 289 -11.01 -5.30 13.56
N GLY A 290 -10.95 -5.18 12.25
CA GLY A 290 -12.05 -5.41 11.32
C GLY A 290 -12.18 -6.85 10.84
N SER A 291 -11.67 -7.83 11.57
CA SER A 291 -11.70 -9.23 11.17
C SER A 291 -13.11 -9.72 10.90
N LEU A 292 -13.30 -10.40 9.76
CA LEU A 292 -14.57 -10.96 9.32
C LEU A 292 -14.70 -12.40 9.79
N ARG A 293 -15.84 -12.74 10.44
CA ARG A 293 -16.16 -14.10 10.83
C ARG A 293 -17.28 -14.64 9.96
N ILE A 294 -17.08 -15.83 9.39
CA ILE A 294 -18.04 -16.53 8.55
C ILE A 294 -18.44 -17.82 9.26
N GLN A 295 -19.74 -18.02 9.43
CA GLN A 295 -20.31 -19.21 10.07
C GLN A 295 -20.64 -20.26 9.02
N GLY A 296 -20.25 -21.51 9.27
CA GLY A 296 -20.54 -22.64 8.40
C GLY A 296 -20.08 -22.47 6.96
N PRO A 297 -18.78 -22.13 6.70
CA PRO A 297 -18.30 -21.89 5.36
C PRO A 297 -18.41 -23.17 4.51
N GLN A 298 -18.86 -23.01 3.27
CA GLN A 298 -18.95 -24.07 2.27
C GLN A 298 -18.00 -23.76 1.11
N SER A 299 -17.27 -24.73 0.62
CA SER A 299 -16.31 -24.55 -0.48
C SER A 299 -16.98 -23.97 -1.72
N ALA A 300 -18.17 -24.49 -2.05
CA ALA A 300 -18.94 -24.05 -3.21
C ALA A 300 -19.38 -22.58 -3.16
N GLU A 301 -19.54 -21.94 -1.99
CA GLU A 301 -20.07 -20.58 -1.86
C GLU A 301 -19.05 -19.58 -1.36
N HIS A 302 -18.09 -20.00 -0.53
CA HIS A 302 -17.25 -19.11 0.26
C HIS A 302 -15.76 -19.19 -0.09
N ALA A 303 -15.32 -20.13 -0.96
CA ALA A 303 -13.95 -20.13 -1.49
C ALA A 303 -13.79 -19.02 -2.52
N GLY A 304 -12.73 -18.19 -2.37
CA GLY A 304 -12.47 -17.05 -3.23
C GLY A 304 -11.63 -15.97 -2.53
N THR A 305 -11.59 -14.79 -3.11
CA THR A 305 -10.79 -13.67 -2.59
C THR A 305 -11.67 -12.71 -1.78
N TYR A 306 -11.30 -12.53 -0.54
CA TYR A 306 -11.88 -11.52 0.36
C TYR A 306 -10.98 -10.30 0.39
N THR A 307 -11.58 -9.12 0.17
CA THR A 307 -10.85 -7.86 0.24
C THR A 307 -11.40 -7.02 1.39
N CYS A 308 -10.54 -6.75 2.34
CA CYS A 308 -10.77 -5.82 3.42
C CYS A 308 -10.14 -4.48 3.10
N VAL A 309 -10.87 -3.39 3.28
CA VAL A 309 -10.37 -2.03 3.06
C VAL A 309 -10.73 -1.14 4.23
N PHE A 310 -9.72 -0.61 4.91
CA PHE A 310 -9.86 0.54 5.79
C PHE A 310 -9.56 1.81 4.99
N SER A 311 -10.50 2.73 4.93
CA SER A 311 -10.35 4.01 4.24
C SER A 311 -10.52 5.15 5.24
N GLY A 312 -9.47 5.90 5.50
CA GLY A 312 -9.47 7.14 6.29
C GLY A 312 -9.30 8.38 5.40
N PRO A 313 -9.26 9.59 5.98
CA PRO A 313 -9.19 10.85 5.22
C PRO A 313 -7.98 10.96 4.29
N ARG A 314 -6.83 10.37 4.70
CA ARG A 314 -5.57 10.38 3.93
C ARG A 314 -4.85 9.05 4.00
N SER A 315 -5.60 7.98 4.19
CA SER A 315 -5.04 6.64 4.30
C SER A 315 -5.98 5.61 3.71
N ARG A 316 -5.39 4.58 3.12
CA ARG A 316 -6.11 3.42 2.59
C ARG A 316 -5.29 2.17 2.87
N HIS A 317 -5.86 1.27 3.63
CA HIS A 317 -5.25 -0.03 3.92
C HIS A 317 -6.06 -1.14 3.28
N VAL A 318 -5.43 -1.96 2.45
CA VAL A 318 -6.06 -3.04 1.70
C VAL A 318 -5.43 -4.37 2.08
N VAL A 319 -6.26 -5.34 2.42
CA VAL A 319 -5.83 -6.72 2.65
C VAL A 319 -6.63 -7.62 1.71
N HIS A 320 -5.93 -8.31 0.81
CA HIS A 320 -6.49 -9.36 -0.02
C HIS A 320 -6.20 -10.70 0.63
N THR A 321 -7.24 -11.48 0.91
CA THR A 321 -7.11 -12.81 1.48
C THR A 321 -7.74 -13.82 0.54
N CYS A 322 -6.92 -14.67 -0.06
CA CYS A 322 -7.38 -15.84 -0.82
C CYS A 322 -7.76 -16.93 0.16
N VAL A 323 -9.03 -17.32 0.16
CA VAL A 323 -9.55 -18.38 1.03
C VAL A 323 -9.81 -19.62 0.20
N ASN A 324 -9.14 -20.70 0.57
CA ASN A 324 -9.37 -22.03 0.05
C ASN A 324 -10.05 -22.87 1.12
N ILE A 325 -11.19 -23.47 0.78
CA ILE A 325 -12.00 -24.28 1.71
C ILE A 325 -11.95 -25.71 1.19
N THR A 326 -11.36 -26.61 1.99
CA THR A 326 -11.32 -28.03 1.71
C THR A 326 -12.54 -28.71 2.29
N ALA A 327 -13.05 -29.74 1.61
CA ALA A 327 -14.08 -30.57 2.17
C ALA A 327 -13.61 -31.10 3.54
N ALA A 328 -14.48 -31.05 4.54
CA ALA A 328 -14.23 -31.70 5.82
C ALA A 328 -13.77 -33.11 5.50
N ALA A 329 -12.60 -33.53 5.97
CA ALA A 329 -12.21 -34.90 5.91
C ALA A 329 -13.37 -35.66 6.63
N VAL A 330 -14.23 -36.29 5.83
CA VAL A 330 -15.16 -37.29 6.38
C VAL A 330 -14.23 -38.25 7.07
N GLY A 331 -14.09 -38.06 8.37
CA GLY A 331 -13.45 -39.04 9.21
C GLY A 331 -14.06 -40.33 8.77
N ARG A 332 -13.33 -41.13 8.01
CA ARG A 332 -13.51 -42.57 8.13
C ARG A 332 -13.29 -42.81 9.61
N SER A 333 -14.32 -42.65 10.40
CA SER A 333 -14.53 -43.50 11.50
C SER A 333 -14.38 -44.88 10.85
N LEU A 334 -13.17 -45.40 10.87
CA LEU A 334 -13.00 -46.82 11.02
C LEU A 334 -13.96 -47.10 12.15
N MET A 335 -15.18 -47.54 11.81
CA MET A 335 -15.93 -48.39 12.71
C MET A 335 -14.89 -49.41 13.11
N ASP A 336 -14.32 -49.25 14.29
CA ASP A 336 -13.97 -50.34 15.14
C ASP A 336 -15.26 -51.14 15.33
N GLY A 337 -15.67 -51.79 14.26
CA GLY A 337 -16.48 -52.99 14.39
C GLY A 337 -15.61 -53.89 15.27
N PRO A 338 -16.25 -54.60 16.24
CA PRO A 338 -15.56 -55.37 17.26
C PRO A 338 -14.43 -56.12 16.62
N SER A 339 -13.26 -55.70 17.01
CA SER A 339 -11.96 -56.00 16.42
C SER A 339 -11.96 -57.43 15.86
N ARG A 340 -11.67 -57.57 14.55
CA ARG A 340 -11.47 -58.92 13.95
C ARG A 340 -10.42 -59.76 14.70
N LEU A 341 -9.88 -59.24 15.79
CA LEU A 341 -9.05 -59.93 16.77
C LEU A 341 -9.72 -61.19 17.35
N TRP A 342 -11.07 -61.19 17.53
CA TRP A 342 -11.77 -62.39 17.94
C TRP A 342 -11.75 -63.47 16.85
N ILE A 343 -11.79 -63.09 15.54
CA ILE A 343 -11.68 -64.03 14.43
C ILE A 343 -10.25 -64.60 14.40
N VAL A 344 -9.22 -63.76 14.56
CA VAL A 344 -7.85 -64.21 14.67
C VAL A 344 -7.63 -65.11 15.89
N ALA A 345 -8.22 -64.74 17.03
CA ALA A 345 -8.17 -65.57 18.24
C ALA A 345 -8.87 -66.94 18.05
N VAL A 346 -10.03 -66.97 17.37
CA VAL A 346 -10.73 -68.25 17.06
C VAL A 346 -9.92 -69.10 16.06
N VAL A 347 -9.34 -68.50 15.04
CA VAL A 347 -8.46 -69.22 14.08
C VAL A 347 -7.22 -69.79 14.77
N ILE A 348 -6.59 -69.05 15.66
CA ILE A 348 -5.46 -69.53 16.43
C ILE A 348 -5.87 -70.66 17.37
N ALA A 349 -7.00 -70.53 18.08
CA ALA A 349 -7.52 -71.57 18.96
C ALA A 349 -7.86 -72.84 18.17
N ALA A 350 -8.47 -72.72 16.99
CA ALA A 350 -8.76 -73.86 16.12
C ALA A 350 -7.47 -74.57 15.63
N LEU A 351 -6.47 -73.80 15.25
CA LEU A 351 -5.15 -74.34 14.85
C LEU A 351 -4.44 -75.08 16.02
N VAL A 352 -4.48 -74.54 17.23
CA VAL A 352 -3.91 -75.15 18.41
C VAL A 352 -4.65 -76.45 18.73
N LEU A 353 -5.98 -76.50 18.65
CA LEU A 353 -6.76 -77.71 18.83
C LEU A 353 -6.47 -78.72 17.74
N LEU A 354 -6.28 -78.33 16.51
CA LEU A 354 -5.93 -79.22 15.41
C LEU A 354 -4.55 -79.83 15.59
N VAL A 355 -3.57 -79.06 16.02
CA VAL A 355 -2.19 -79.55 16.36
C VAL A 355 -2.25 -80.50 17.57
N ALA A 356 -3.04 -80.18 18.59
CA ALA A 356 -3.25 -81.05 19.75
C ALA A 356 -3.87 -82.38 19.36
N ALA A 357 -4.93 -82.33 18.48
CA ALA A 357 -5.59 -83.54 17.98
C ALA A 357 -4.63 -84.40 17.12
N LEU A 358 -3.80 -83.74 16.27
CA LEU A 358 -2.82 -84.48 15.51
C LEU A 358 -1.66 -85.09 16.38
N ALA A 359 -1.29 -84.37 17.45
CA ALA A 359 -0.33 -84.90 18.44
C ALA A 359 -0.92 -86.10 19.24
N LEU A 360 -2.19 -86.06 19.58
CA LEU A 360 -2.85 -87.17 20.21
C LEU A 360 -3.05 -88.39 19.25
N CYS A 361 -3.40 -88.12 17.97
CA CYS A 361 -3.44 -89.14 16.95
C CYS A 361 -2.09 -89.78 16.67
N GLY A 362 -1.00 -88.91 16.71
CA GLY A 362 0.40 -89.42 16.61
C GLY A 362 0.77 -90.32 17.79
N ARG A 363 0.32 -90.00 19.01
CA ARG A 363 0.58 -90.87 20.20
C ARG A 363 -0.15 -92.18 20.13
N VAL A 364 -1.35 -92.22 19.62
CA VAL A 364 -2.13 -93.45 19.44
C VAL A 364 -1.52 -94.34 18.32
N ARG A 365 -0.82 -93.78 17.36
CA ARG A 365 -0.17 -94.52 16.26
C ARG A 365 1.26 -94.97 16.60
N GLY A 366 1.87 -94.48 17.68
CA GLY A 366 3.21 -94.81 18.13
C GLY A 366 3.36 -96.09 18.93
N GLU A 367 2.29 -96.83 19.22
CA GLU A 367 2.39 -98.07 20.01
C GLU A 367 2.41 -99.42 19.24
N HIS A 368 2.48 -99.31 17.92
CA HIS A 368 2.67 -100.48 17.10
C HIS A 368 3.80 -100.29 16.06
N SER A 369 5.06 -100.47 16.41
CA SER A 369 6.10 -101.26 15.71
C SER A 369 7.46 -100.92 16.24
N ALA A 370 7.94 -101.70 17.05
CA ALA A 370 9.40 -101.86 17.30
C ALA A 370 9.94 -102.76 16.18
N ALA A 371 11.06 -102.36 15.63
CA ALA A 371 12.16 -103.18 15.18
C ALA A 371 12.88 -102.58 13.92
N GLY A 372 14.16 -102.44 14.00
CA GLY A 372 15.03 -102.42 12.84
C GLY A 372 15.95 -101.18 12.71
N LYS A 373 17.11 -101.22 13.37
CA LYS A 373 18.33 -100.51 13.04
C LYS A 373 19.00 -101.20 11.80
N PRO A 374 20.04 -100.66 11.12
CA PRO A 374 20.94 -99.55 11.42
C PRO A 374 21.52 -98.81 10.16
N THR A 375 22.22 -97.75 10.43
CA THR A 375 23.55 -97.31 9.91
C THR A 375 23.64 -96.45 8.66
N GLU A 376 24.41 -95.43 8.87
CA GLU A 376 25.47 -94.72 8.12
C GLU A 376 24.99 -93.72 7.10
N GLU A 377 25.63 -92.64 6.90
CA GLU A 377 26.86 -91.92 7.26
C GLU A 377 26.68 -90.47 6.68
N ALA A 378 27.06 -89.56 7.45
CA ALA A 378 28.03 -88.49 7.25
C ALA A 378 27.96 -87.65 5.91
N THR A 379 28.00 -86.43 6.05
CA THR A 379 28.92 -85.36 5.75
C THR A 379 28.18 -84.11 5.32
N GLU A 380 28.21 -83.11 6.13
CA GLU A 380 29.20 -81.99 6.22
C GLU A 380 29.12 -80.97 5.08
N LEU A 381 29.12 -79.84 5.58
CA LEU A 381 29.76 -78.52 5.20
C LEU A 381 28.87 -77.44 4.57
N GLU A 382 28.67 -76.49 5.41
CA GLU A 382 29.32 -75.17 5.50
C GLU A 382 28.92 -74.24 4.34
N ALA A 383 28.32 -73.18 4.68
CA ALA A 383 28.77 -71.89 5.23
C ALA A 383 29.10 -70.86 4.16
N VAL A 384 28.80 -69.63 4.55
CA VAL A 384 29.53 -68.37 4.27
C VAL A 384 29.02 -67.61 3.05
N GLU A 385 28.31 -66.52 3.29
CA GLU A 385 28.72 -65.16 3.67
C GLU A 385 29.17 -64.27 2.49
N THR A 386 28.70 -63.08 2.57
CA THR A 386 29.29 -61.77 2.21
C THR A 386 29.32 -61.34 0.76
N ALA A 387 28.66 -60.28 0.58
CA ALA A 387 29.13 -58.91 0.59
C ALA A 387 29.77 -58.36 -0.69
N LYS A 388 29.36 -57.20 -0.96
CA LYS A 388 30.17 -56.03 -1.40
C LYS A 388 30.55 -55.83 -2.86
N ASP A 389 30.15 -54.67 -3.20
CA ASP A 389 30.94 -53.55 -3.70
C ASP A 389 31.14 -53.34 -5.21
N LYS A 390 30.84 -52.10 -5.49
CA LYS A 390 31.64 -51.13 -6.26
C LYS A 390 31.45 -51.03 -7.77
N ALA A 391 30.97 -49.86 -8.09
CA ALA A 391 31.69 -48.73 -8.71
C ALA A 391 32.03 -48.94 -10.18
N GLU A 392 31.79 -48.03 -10.92
CA GLU A 392 32.53 -46.86 -11.39
C GLU A 392 32.42 -46.65 -12.90
N ASN A 393 32.25 -45.42 -13.22
CA ASN A 393 32.90 -44.67 -14.29
C ASN A 393 32.48 -44.84 -15.76
N GLY A 394 32.25 -43.70 -16.32
CA GLY A 394 32.54 -43.46 -17.70
C GLY A 394 31.78 -42.35 -18.40
N THR A 395 32.13 -41.10 -18.13
CA THR A 395 32.13 -40.04 -19.15
C THR A 395 33.26 -40.35 -20.15
N PRO A 396 33.33 -39.82 -21.41
CA PRO A 396 33.12 -38.41 -21.78
C PRO A 396 32.72 -38.14 -23.26
N SER A 397 32.49 -36.79 -23.51
CA SER A 397 33.02 -36.11 -24.72
C SER A 397 32.26 -36.34 -26.02
N GLU A 398 31.98 -35.41 -26.81
CA GLU A 398 32.54 -34.18 -27.37
C GLU A 398 31.70 -33.68 -28.54
N ARG A 399 31.67 -32.35 -28.68
CA ARG A 399 31.80 -31.53 -29.92
C ARG A 399 30.68 -31.52 -30.93
N SER A 400 30.20 -30.37 -31.17
CA SER A 400 30.59 -29.19 -31.94
C SER A 400 29.75 -28.98 -33.20
N HIS A 401 29.45 -27.79 -33.48
CA HIS A 401 29.61 -26.84 -34.58
C HIS A 401 28.30 -26.08 -34.85
N LEU A 402 28.33 -24.77 -34.60
CA LEU A 402 28.62 -23.68 -35.54
C LEU A 402 27.70 -23.61 -36.77
N THR A 403 26.99 -22.51 -36.86
CA THR A 403 27.01 -21.42 -37.84
C THR A 403 25.78 -20.55 -37.58
N ARG A 404 25.86 -19.27 -37.25
CA ARG A 404 26.14 -18.07 -38.04
C ARG A 404 25.30 -17.96 -39.29
N GLU A 405 24.48 -16.97 -39.39
CA GLU A 405 24.56 -15.72 -40.14
C GLU A 405 23.19 -15.09 -40.30
N HIS A 406 23.14 -13.82 -40.02
CA HIS A 406 22.93 -12.61 -40.87
C HIS A 406 21.50 -12.42 -41.37
N ASN A 407 20.99 -11.33 -41.18
CA ASN A 407 20.99 -9.97 -41.65
C ASN A 407 19.59 -9.36 -41.74
N GLU A 408 19.56 -8.11 -41.36
CA GLU A 408 19.03 -6.90 -42.06
C GLU A 408 17.52 -6.80 -42.20
N GLU A 409 16.98 -5.78 -41.53
CA GLU A 409 16.78 -4.37 -41.96
C GLU A 409 15.43 -4.11 -42.67
N HIS A 410 14.89 -2.96 -42.36
CA HIS A 410 13.81 -2.17 -42.96
C HIS A 410 12.38 -2.46 -42.49
N THR A 411 11.82 -1.56 -41.83
CA THR A 411 11.45 -0.13 -41.94
C THR A 411 10.95 0.39 -40.60
#